data_c72651860ae1caa9218789cb5378f36f
#
_entry.id   c72651860ae1caa9218789cb5378f36f
#
_cell.length_a   1.000
_cell.length_b   1.000
_cell.length_c   1.000
_cell.angle_alpha   90.00
_cell.angle_beta   90.00
_cell.angle_gamma   90.00
#
_symmetry.space_group_name_H-M   'P 1'
#
loop_
_entity.id
_entity.type
_entity.pdbx_description
1 polymer ?
#
loop_
_entity_poly.entity_id
_entity_poly.type
_entity_poly.pdbx_seq_one_letter_code
_entity_poly.pdbx_strand_id
1 'polypeptide(L)'
;MFSLTRRETALLIILIEMSVLFASVSYIKAKDSFYQKLADGFNVNILIVGDSIGEGAGAASSDCQWTSLLSEKIQKTYHVQIKLNNISMGGNTSYAGYVRTKTLDDGIDYDLVVICYGQNDAEENFSLYYESIIRCVKDKYPRAAIIPVLESSQKTYTKKIREIQALAKHYGLPVADTIVPFSLDYDSFTDDKIHPNNKGHQIYCDTIMDTIKHLVENKRGDDPSDVAVLNENVAIFDRFEFIESQQFIRNGNKFTLDTSLDCSVLGIYYNFIPGNNTCRIEIDGKAFAAPEISFDYDFSQCHIMVVNKWDNWEAVNIKNNISVIFGNDEAGKEQADGFAGIAVSG
;
A
#
# COMPACT_ATOMS: atom_id res chain seq x y z
N MET A 1 -57.13 -4.58 -29.75
CA MET A 1 -55.93 -3.80 -30.00
C MET A 1 -55.85 -2.72 -28.92
N PHE A 2 -55.07 -2.91 -27.89
CA PHE A 2 -54.96 -1.92 -26.79
C PHE A 2 -54.05 -0.78 -27.27
N SER A 3 -54.57 0.42 -27.42
CA SER A 3 -53.78 1.60 -27.70
C SER A 3 -53.36 2.26 -26.35
N LEU A 4 -52.10 2.41 -26.15
CA LEU A 4 -51.54 3.16 -24.98
C LEU A 4 -52.03 4.61 -25.04
N THR A 5 -52.38 5.16 -23.90
CA THR A 5 -52.67 6.58 -23.78
C THR A 5 -51.38 7.41 -23.96
N ARG A 6 -51.51 8.68 -24.33
CA ARG A 6 -50.33 9.60 -24.45
C ARG A 6 -49.43 9.63 -23.17
N ARG A 7 -50.04 9.50 -22.00
CA ARG A 7 -49.32 9.43 -20.71
C ARG A 7 -48.55 8.13 -20.57
N GLU A 8 -49.14 6.99 -20.90
CA GLU A 8 -48.49 5.67 -20.85
C GLU A 8 -47.37 5.57 -21.86
N THR A 9 -47.54 6.14 -23.05
CA THR A 9 -46.48 6.22 -24.06
C THR A 9 -45.30 7.08 -23.58
N ALA A 10 -45.55 8.25 -22.96
CA ALA A 10 -44.54 9.10 -22.42
C ALA A 10 -43.75 8.43 -21.26
N LEU A 11 -44.47 7.72 -20.36
CA LEU A 11 -43.84 6.97 -19.26
C LEU A 11 -42.95 5.82 -19.78
N LEU A 12 -43.42 5.12 -20.81
CA LEU A 12 -42.66 4.03 -21.44
C LEU A 12 -41.40 4.56 -22.12
N ILE A 13 -41.46 5.71 -22.80
CA ILE A 13 -40.27 6.36 -23.39
C ILE A 13 -39.27 6.73 -22.32
N ILE A 14 -39.68 7.38 -21.21
CA ILE A 14 -38.79 7.75 -20.10
C ILE A 14 -38.13 6.51 -19.48
N LEU A 15 -38.88 5.41 -19.27
CA LEU A 15 -38.32 4.17 -18.73
C LEU A 15 -37.32 3.53 -19.68
N ILE A 16 -37.54 3.58 -20.99
CA ILE A 16 -36.59 3.08 -21.99
C ILE A 16 -35.32 3.96 -21.99
N GLU A 17 -35.48 5.28 -22.00
CA GLU A 17 -34.34 6.20 -21.96
C GLU A 17 -33.50 6.03 -20.67
N MET A 18 -34.16 5.88 -19.53
CA MET A 18 -33.46 5.60 -18.25
C MET A 18 -32.75 4.24 -18.28
N SER A 19 -33.37 3.20 -18.85
CA SER A 19 -32.74 1.87 -18.95
C SER A 19 -31.56 1.87 -19.92
N VAL A 20 -31.64 2.60 -21.05
CA VAL A 20 -30.54 2.79 -21.99
C VAL A 20 -29.41 3.60 -21.35
N LEU A 21 -29.73 4.69 -20.60
CA LEU A 21 -28.77 5.48 -19.89
C LEU A 21 -28.06 4.65 -18.80
N PHE A 22 -28.81 3.88 -18.01
CA PHE A 22 -28.26 2.99 -16.99
C PHE A 22 -27.35 1.92 -17.60
N ALA A 23 -27.78 1.28 -18.71
CA ALA A 23 -27.00 0.30 -19.44
C ALA A 23 -25.72 0.92 -20.03
N SER A 24 -25.81 2.14 -20.59
CA SER A 24 -24.63 2.84 -21.13
C SER A 24 -23.65 3.27 -20.04
N VAL A 25 -24.14 3.76 -18.90
CA VAL A 25 -23.29 4.09 -17.74
C VAL A 25 -22.62 2.84 -17.16
N SER A 26 -23.37 1.74 -17.05
CA SER A 26 -22.81 0.45 -16.60
C SER A 26 -21.79 -0.11 -17.58
N TYR A 27 -22.05 0.01 -18.89
CA TYR A 27 -21.11 -0.38 -19.95
C TYR A 27 -19.82 0.47 -19.94
N ILE A 28 -19.94 1.79 -19.76
CA ILE A 28 -18.80 2.69 -19.65
C ILE A 28 -17.97 2.36 -18.40
N LYS A 29 -18.62 2.14 -17.23
CA LYS A 29 -17.92 1.72 -16.00
C LYS A 29 -17.22 0.38 -16.15
N ALA A 30 -17.88 -0.61 -16.77
CA ALA A 30 -17.28 -1.92 -17.04
C ALA A 30 -16.08 -1.83 -18.00
N LYS A 31 -16.15 -0.95 -19.00
CA LYS A 31 -15.09 -0.73 -19.98
C LYS A 31 -13.86 -0.05 -19.41
N ASP A 32 -13.99 0.64 -18.27
CA ASP A 32 -12.89 1.33 -17.59
C ASP A 32 -12.21 0.47 -16.51
N SER A 33 -12.74 -0.71 -16.16
CA SER A 33 -12.10 -1.60 -15.18
C SER A 33 -10.81 -2.19 -15.72
N PHE A 34 -9.82 -2.44 -14.83
CA PHE A 34 -8.55 -3.08 -15.19
C PHE A 34 -8.74 -4.36 -16.02
N TYR A 35 -9.62 -5.24 -15.57
CA TYR A 35 -9.86 -6.53 -16.23
C TYR A 35 -10.49 -6.35 -17.62
N GLN A 36 -11.38 -5.38 -17.77
CA GLN A 36 -11.98 -5.08 -19.08
C GLN A 36 -10.95 -4.42 -20.01
N LYS A 37 -10.11 -3.53 -19.50
CA LYS A 37 -9.00 -2.96 -20.29
C LYS A 37 -8.09 -4.04 -20.84
N LEU A 38 -7.72 -5.04 -20.03
CA LEU A 38 -6.92 -6.18 -20.49
C LEU A 38 -7.65 -7.00 -21.56
N ALA A 39 -8.95 -7.32 -21.34
CA ALA A 39 -9.74 -8.08 -22.30
C ALA A 39 -9.87 -7.37 -23.66
N ASP A 40 -9.94 -6.04 -23.65
CA ASP A 40 -10.08 -5.19 -24.85
C ASP A 40 -8.72 -4.78 -25.46
N GLY A 41 -7.59 -5.19 -24.89
CA GLY A 41 -6.24 -4.88 -25.39
C GLY A 41 -5.78 -3.44 -25.14
N PHE A 42 -6.30 -2.78 -24.10
CA PHE A 42 -5.87 -1.44 -23.71
C PHE A 42 -4.65 -1.48 -22.78
N ASN A 43 -3.77 -0.48 -22.91
CA ASN A 43 -2.64 -0.30 -22.03
C ASN A 43 -3.10 -0.01 -20.60
N VAL A 44 -2.33 -0.49 -19.61
CA VAL A 44 -2.65 -0.35 -18.19
C VAL A 44 -1.44 0.10 -17.36
N ASN A 45 -1.74 0.81 -16.28
CA ASN A 45 -0.76 1.25 -15.29
C ASN A 45 -0.91 0.42 -14.01
N ILE A 46 0.20 -0.13 -13.51
CA ILE A 46 0.24 -1.00 -12.33
C ILE A 46 1.11 -0.36 -11.26
N LEU A 47 0.59 -0.28 -10.05
CA LEU A 47 1.32 0.13 -8.86
C LEU A 47 1.56 -1.09 -7.96
N ILE A 48 2.80 -1.26 -7.51
CA ILE A 48 3.15 -2.22 -6.47
C ILE A 48 3.47 -1.46 -5.18
N VAL A 49 2.83 -1.87 -4.09
CA VAL A 49 3.02 -1.30 -2.75
C VAL A 49 3.34 -2.45 -1.82
N GLY A 50 4.57 -2.50 -1.28
CA GLY A 50 5.01 -3.65 -0.51
C GLY A 50 6.28 -3.41 0.29
N ASP A 51 6.71 -4.48 0.95
CA ASP A 51 7.99 -4.58 1.65
C ASP A 51 9.09 -5.16 0.73
N SER A 52 10.09 -5.84 1.31
CA SER A 52 11.19 -6.45 0.54
C SER A 52 10.71 -7.52 -0.47
N ILE A 53 9.64 -8.23 -0.17
CA ILE A 53 9.06 -9.22 -1.09
C ILE A 53 8.38 -8.50 -2.26
N GLY A 54 7.67 -7.42 -1.98
CA GLY A 54 7.10 -6.53 -2.99
C GLY A 54 8.16 -5.86 -3.86
N GLU A 55 9.30 -5.48 -3.26
CA GLU A 55 10.45 -4.91 -3.95
C GLU A 55 11.14 -5.92 -4.89
N GLY A 56 11.07 -7.21 -4.56
CA GLY A 56 11.67 -8.28 -5.34
C GLY A 56 12.99 -8.82 -4.76
N ALA A 57 13.19 -8.67 -3.45
CA ALA A 57 14.36 -9.20 -2.77
C ALA A 57 14.46 -10.72 -2.89
N GLY A 58 15.70 -11.23 -3.00
CA GLY A 58 16.01 -12.65 -3.21
C GLY A 58 16.09 -13.05 -4.69
N ALA A 59 15.66 -12.21 -5.63
CA ALA A 59 15.88 -12.42 -7.05
C ALA A 59 17.36 -12.18 -7.44
N ALA A 60 17.89 -13.00 -8.32
CA ALA A 60 19.28 -12.88 -8.80
C ALA A 60 19.51 -11.62 -9.67
N SER A 61 18.46 -11.08 -10.28
CA SER A 61 18.47 -9.86 -11.10
C SER A 61 17.06 -9.27 -11.18
N SER A 62 16.96 -8.01 -11.64
CA SER A 62 15.68 -7.34 -11.86
C SER A 62 14.74 -8.11 -12.80
N ASP A 63 15.27 -8.77 -13.81
CA ASP A 63 14.48 -9.54 -14.77
C ASP A 63 13.89 -10.83 -14.14
N CYS A 64 14.45 -11.29 -13.03
CA CYS A 64 13.96 -12.44 -12.27
C CYS A 64 12.95 -12.06 -11.18
N GLN A 65 12.74 -10.77 -10.93
CA GLN A 65 11.75 -10.31 -9.96
C GLN A 65 10.33 -10.61 -10.44
N TRP A 66 9.46 -11.04 -9.53
CA TRP A 66 8.06 -11.37 -9.87
C TRP A 66 7.32 -10.20 -10.52
N THR A 67 7.65 -8.96 -10.19
CA THR A 67 7.06 -7.74 -10.77
C THR A 67 7.40 -7.57 -12.25
N SER A 68 8.66 -7.81 -12.62
CA SER A 68 9.12 -7.81 -14.02
C SER A 68 8.52 -8.96 -14.80
N LEU A 69 8.54 -10.18 -14.23
CA LEU A 69 7.94 -11.38 -14.82
C LEU A 69 6.43 -11.20 -15.06
N LEU A 70 5.71 -10.61 -14.09
CA LEU A 70 4.28 -10.34 -14.19
C LEU A 70 3.98 -9.33 -15.30
N SER A 71 4.74 -8.24 -15.37
CA SER A 71 4.61 -7.23 -16.41
C SER A 71 4.79 -7.87 -17.81
N GLU A 72 5.86 -8.64 -18.00
CA GLU A 72 6.11 -9.35 -19.25
C GLU A 72 5.00 -10.35 -19.61
N LYS A 73 4.53 -11.11 -18.61
CA LYS A 73 3.49 -12.12 -18.80
C LYS A 73 2.14 -11.52 -19.17
N ILE A 74 1.74 -10.40 -18.54
CA ILE A 74 0.53 -9.66 -18.89
C ILE A 74 0.65 -9.10 -20.33
N GLN A 75 1.77 -8.44 -20.66
CA GLN A 75 2.02 -7.91 -22.01
C GLN A 75 1.90 -8.98 -23.08
N LYS A 76 2.53 -10.15 -22.86
CA LYS A 76 2.47 -11.27 -23.80
C LYS A 76 1.07 -11.89 -23.94
N THR A 77 0.34 -11.97 -22.82
CA THR A 77 -0.97 -12.65 -22.80
C THR A 77 -2.07 -11.80 -23.43
N TYR A 78 -2.07 -10.49 -23.13
CA TYR A 78 -3.15 -9.59 -23.55
C TYR A 78 -2.76 -8.62 -24.67
N HIS A 79 -1.49 -8.67 -25.12
CA HIS A 79 -0.94 -7.81 -26.18
C HIS A 79 -1.07 -6.31 -25.87
N VAL A 80 -0.85 -5.93 -24.61
CA VAL A 80 -0.93 -4.56 -24.10
C VAL A 80 0.43 -4.02 -23.69
N GLN A 81 0.55 -2.70 -23.52
CA GLN A 81 1.71 -2.08 -22.87
C GLN A 81 1.42 -1.91 -21.37
N ILE A 82 2.43 -2.18 -20.55
CA ILE A 82 2.36 -2.01 -19.10
C ILE A 82 3.30 -0.89 -18.67
N LYS A 83 2.78 0.07 -17.90
CA LYS A 83 3.61 0.96 -17.09
C LYS A 83 3.52 0.47 -15.63
N LEU A 84 4.61 -0.11 -15.14
CA LEU A 84 4.68 -0.60 -13.77
C LEU A 84 5.53 0.37 -12.94
N ASN A 85 4.97 0.85 -11.83
CA ASN A 85 5.67 1.58 -10.78
C ASN A 85 5.69 0.73 -9.52
N ASN A 86 6.88 0.48 -8.97
CA ASN A 86 7.06 -0.28 -7.74
C ASN A 86 7.60 0.66 -6.67
N ILE A 87 6.75 1.00 -5.68
CA ILE A 87 7.12 1.83 -4.53
C ILE A 87 7.38 0.99 -3.28
N SER A 88 7.51 -0.32 -3.41
CA SER A 88 7.87 -1.22 -2.31
C SER A 88 9.26 -0.88 -1.77
N MET A 89 9.48 -1.18 -0.50
CA MET A 89 10.75 -0.94 0.17
C MET A 89 11.00 -1.98 1.26
N GLY A 90 12.16 -2.61 1.22
CA GLY A 90 12.56 -3.63 2.18
C GLY A 90 12.49 -3.14 3.63
N GLY A 91 12.22 -4.05 4.57
CA GLY A 91 12.14 -3.77 5.99
C GLY A 91 10.94 -2.92 6.45
N ASN A 92 10.17 -2.35 5.52
CA ASN A 92 9.02 -1.50 5.85
C ASN A 92 7.77 -2.31 6.18
N THR A 93 6.84 -1.66 6.89
CA THR A 93 5.56 -2.21 7.32
C THR A 93 4.40 -1.64 6.49
N SER A 94 3.20 -2.16 6.68
CA SER A 94 1.99 -1.65 6.03
C SER A 94 1.71 -0.17 6.36
N TYR A 95 2.11 0.33 7.54
CA TYR A 95 2.07 1.78 7.82
C TYR A 95 2.90 2.58 6.81
N ALA A 96 4.12 2.14 6.52
CA ALA A 96 4.95 2.80 5.52
C ALA A 96 4.30 2.74 4.13
N GLY A 97 3.64 1.63 3.79
CA GLY A 97 2.84 1.49 2.58
C GLY A 97 1.74 2.53 2.46
N TYR A 98 1.01 2.77 3.55
CA TYR A 98 0.00 3.83 3.62
C TYR A 98 0.62 5.22 3.36
N VAL A 99 1.69 5.59 4.09
CA VAL A 99 2.33 6.90 3.94
C VAL A 99 2.86 7.09 2.51
N ARG A 100 3.56 6.09 1.94
CA ARG A 100 4.09 6.15 0.58
C ARG A 100 2.99 6.27 -0.47
N THR A 101 1.86 5.59 -0.28
CA THR A 101 0.70 5.71 -1.18
C THR A 101 0.07 7.10 -1.09
N LYS A 102 -0.07 7.66 0.12
CA LYS A 102 -0.59 9.03 0.32
C LYS A 102 0.30 10.09 -0.31
N THR A 103 1.61 9.99 -0.14
CA THR A 103 2.60 10.97 -0.63
C THR A 103 2.99 10.78 -2.10
N LEU A 104 2.61 9.67 -2.74
CA LEU A 104 2.89 9.44 -4.15
C LEU A 104 2.18 10.49 -5.03
N ASP A 105 2.95 11.34 -5.69
CA ASP A 105 2.45 12.37 -6.61
C ASP A 105 3.23 12.30 -7.93
N ASP A 106 2.92 11.29 -8.74
CA ASP A 106 3.55 11.05 -10.04
C ASP A 106 2.62 11.35 -11.23
N GLY A 107 1.40 11.80 -10.94
CA GLY A 107 0.40 12.15 -11.95
C GLY A 107 -0.13 10.95 -12.75
N ILE A 108 0.06 9.71 -12.26
CA ILE A 108 -0.39 8.50 -12.94
C ILE A 108 -1.73 8.06 -12.32
N ASP A 109 -2.70 7.76 -13.18
CA ASP A 109 -3.93 7.07 -12.80
C ASP A 109 -3.69 5.56 -12.95
N TYR A 110 -3.64 4.83 -11.84
CA TYR A 110 -3.36 3.40 -11.83
C TYR A 110 -4.62 2.58 -12.05
N ASP A 111 -4.47 1.49 -12.81
CA ASP A 111 -5.54 0.55 -13.12
C ASP A 111 -5.56 -0.66 -12.20
N LEU A 112 -4.37 -1.03 -11.68
CA LEU A 112 -4.18 -2.11 -10.71
C LEU A 112 -3.22 -1.65 -9.63
N VAL A 113 -3.55 -1.94 -8.36
CA VAL A 113 -2.64 -1.84 -7.22
C VAL A 113 -2.47 -3.22 -6.59
N VAL A 114 -1.25 -3.72 -6.53
CA VAL A 114 -0.90 -4.96 -5.83
C VAL A 114 -0.31 -4.60 -4.48
N ILE A 115 -0.89 -5.12 -3.39
CA ILE A 115 -0.45 -4.86 -2.02
C ILE A 115 0.24 -6.10 -1.46
N CYS A 116 1.53 -5.99 -1.11
CA CYS A 116 2.39 -7.07 -0.65
C CYS A 116 3.07 -6.68 0.67
N TYR A 117 2.38 -6.87 1.80
CA TYR A 117 2.84 -6.60 3.15
C TYR A 117 2.42 -7.70 4.12
N GLY A 118 3.18 -7.85 5.20
CA GLY A 118 2.88 -8.74 6.31
C GLY A 118 4.13 -9.28 6.98
N GLN A 119 5.26 -9.34 6.28
CA GLN A 119 6.48 -9.95 6.84
C GLN A 119 7.01 -9.14 8.03
N ASN A 120 7.13 -7.83 7.88
CA ASN A 120 7.78 -6.95 8.87
C ASN A 120 6.81 -6.38 9.90
N ASP A 121 5.51 -6.53 9.68
CA ASP A 121 4.48 -5.97 10.55
C ASP A 121 4.39 -6.73 11.87
N ALA A 122 4.25 -6.00 12.98
CA ALA A 122 3.74 -6.54 14.22
C ALA A 122 2.26 -6.93 14.07
N GLU A 123 1.76 -7.84 14.89
CA GLU A 123 0.34 -8.23 14.84
C GLU A 123 -0.60 -7.11 15.35
N GLU A 124 -0.10 -6.28 16.26
CA GLU A 124 -0.84 -5.15 16.79
C GLU A 124 -1.06 -4.11 15.69
N ASN A 125 -2.32 -3.72 15.50
CA ASN A 125 -2.74 -2.70 14.53
C ASN A 125 -2.46 -3.03 13.04
N PHE A 126 -1.99 -4.24 12.71
CA PHE A 126 -1.71 -4.64 11.33
C PHE A 126 -2.94 -4.47 10.43
N SER A 127 -4.09 -5.03 10.85
CA SER A 127 -5.35 -4.92 10.11
C SER A 127 -5.73 -3.47 9.82
N LEU A 128 -5.50 -2.59 10.79
CA LEU A 128 -5.80 -1.16 10.67
C LEU A 128 -4.92 -0.46 9.63
N TYR A 129 -3.61 -0.72 9.67
CA TYR A 129 -2.69 -0.16 8.66
C TYR A 129 -2.94 -0.72 7.27
N TYR A 130 -3.21 -2.02 7.18
CA TYR A 130 -3.50 -2.64 5.90
C TYR A 130 -4.81 -2.09 5.30
N GLU A 131 -5.85 -1.91 6.12
CA GLU A 131 -7.10 -1.28 5.69
C GLU A 131 -6.88 0.17 5.25
N SER A 132 -6.00 0.92 5.93
CA SER A 132 -5.70 2.30 5.53
C SER A 132 -5.05 2.39 4.14
N ILE A 133 -4.24 1.39 3.73
CA ILE A 133 -3.74 1.31 2.35
C ILE A 133 -4.89 1.08 1.37
N ILE A 134 -5.76 0.10 1.63
CA ILE A 134 -6.91 -0.21 0.75
C ILE A 134 -7.77 1.04 0.55
N ARG A 135 -8.12 1.73 1.64
CA ARG A 135 -8.93 2.96 1.59
C ARG A 135 -8.23 4.08 0.85
N CYS A 136 -6.94 4.29 1.13
CA CYS A 136 -6.13 5.28 0.43
C CYS A 136 -6.10 5.02 -1.09
N VAL A 137 -5.94 3.77 -1.50
CA VAL A 137 -5.97 3.38 -2.92
C VAL A 137 -7.36 3.65 -3.52
N LYS A 138 -8.44 3.24 -2.84
CA LYS A 138 -9.82 3.46 -3.32
C LYS A 138 -10.16 4.94 -3.45
N ASP A 139 -9.67 5.78 -2.55
CA ASP A 139 -9.86 7.24 -2.58
C ASP A 139 -9.07 7.88 -3.73
N LYS A 140 -7.78 7.54 -3.83
CA LYS A 140 -6.85 8.15 -4.78
C LYS A 140 -7.03 7.62 -6.21
N TYR A 141 -7.33 6.33 -6.36
CA TYR A 141 -7.49 5.61 -7.62
C TYR A 141 -8.81 4.83 -7.62
N PRO A 142 -9.96 5.51 -7.68
CA PRO A 142 -11.28 4.90 -7.45
C PRO A 142 -11.67 3.83 -8.47
N ARG A 143 -10.94 3.73 -9.58
CA ARG A 143 -11.15 2.73 -10.64
C ARG A 143 -10.12 1.60 -10.63
N ALA A 144 -9.10 1.70 -9.76
CA ALA A 144 -8.07 0.69 -9.68
C ALA A 144 -8.62 -0.61 -9.07
N ALA A 145 -8.31 -1.73 -9.71
CA ALA A 145 -8.40 -3.02 -9.07
C ALA A 145 -7.36 -3.13 -7.95
N ILE A 146 -7.68 -3.86 -6.88
CA ILE A 146 -6.74 -4.10 -5.78
C ILE A 146 -6.58 -5.60 -5.61
N ILE A 147 -5.33 -6.07 -5.60
CA ILE A 147 -4.99 -7.47 -5.33
C ILE A 147 -4.06 -7.53 -4.11
N PRO A 148 -4.58 -7.87 -2.92
CA PRO A 148 -3.76 -8.29 -1.79
C PRO A 148 -3.01 -9.58 -2.10
N VAL A 149 -1.72 -9.64 -1.74
CA VAL A 149 -0.89 -10.85 -1.81
C VAL A 149 -0.74 -11.43 -0.41
N LEU A 150 -1.03 -12.72 -0.25
CA LEU A 150 -0.71 -13.46 0.97
C LEU A 150 0.73 -13.95 0.86
N GLU A 151 1.63 -13.34 1.61
CA GLU A 151 3.05 -13.60 1.51
C GLU A 151 3.44 -14.99 2.01
N SER A 152 4.14 -15.75 1.17
CA SER A 152 4.61 -17.11 1.46
C SER A 152 5.55 -17.18 2.67
N SER A 153 6.27 -16.08 2.97
CA SER A 153 7.16 -15.97 4.14
C SER A 153 6.47 -16.24 5.48
N GLN A 154 5.15 -16.03 5.55
CA GLN A 154 4.34 -16.36 6.71
C GLN A 154 4.16 -17.89 6.89
N LYS A 155 4.46 -18.70 5.87
CA LYS A 155 4.42 -20.19 5.84
C LYS A 155 3.05 -20.81 6.09
N THR A 156 2.20 -20.14 6.85
CA THR A 156 0.86 -20.60 7.23
C THR A 156 -0.10 -19.42 7.27
N TYR A 157 -1.39 -19.71 7.46
CA TYR A 157 -2.39 -18.67 7.68
C TYR A 157 -2.29 -18.12 9.11
N THR A 158 -1.29 -17.26 9.34
CA THR A 158 -1.10 -16.53 10.60
C THR A 158 -2.27 -15.58 10.89
N LYS A 159 -2.27 -14.91 12.04
CA LYS A 159 -3.27 -13.88 12.35
C LYS A 159 -3.28 -12.78 11.28
N LYS A 160 -2.10 -12.26 10.90
CA LYS A 160 -1.97 -11.23 9.86
C LYS A 160 -2.56 -11.68 8.51
N ILE A 161 -2.26 -12.91 8.08
CA ILE A 161 -2.82 -13.45 6.82
C ILE A 161 -4.34 -13.55 6.89
N ARG A 162 -4.92 -13.98 8.03
CA ARG A 162 -6.38 -14.03 8.20
C ARG A 162 -7.00 -12.63 8.21
N GLU A 163 -6.31 -11.64 8.73
CA GLU A 163 -6.74 -10.24 8.69
C GLU A 163 -6.76 -9.69 7.25
N ILE A 164 -5.73 -10.00 6.42
CA ILE A 164 -5.77 -9.67 4.98
C ILE A 164 -6.96 -10.34 4.31
N GLN A 165 -7.20 -11.63 4.59
CA GLN A 165 -8.35 -12.36 4.01
C GLN A 165 -9.70 -11.76 4.45
N ALA A 166 -9.81 -11.34 5.72
CA ALA A 166 -11.02 -10.70 6.24
C ALA A 166 -11.28 -9.34 5.56
N LEU A 167 -10.25 -8.52 5.42
CA LEU A 167 -10.31 -7.24 4.69
C LEU A 167 -10.65 -7.46 3.21
N ALA A 168 -9.97 -8.38 2.55
CA ALA A 168 -10.25 -8.70 1.15
C ALA A 168 -11.70 -9.16 0.95
N LYS A 169 -12.21 -10.04 1.82
CA LYS A 169 -13.61 -10.46 1.79
C LYS A 169 -14.57 -9.30 2.03
N HIS A 170 -14.26 -8.43 3.00
CA HIS A 170 -15.09 -7.27 3.35
C HIS A 170 -15.22 -6.28 2.18
N TYR A 171 -14.09 -5.98 1.53
CA TYR A 171 -14.03 -5.05 0.40
C TYR A 171 -14.29 -5.72 -0.97
N GLY A 172 -14.62 -7.02 -1.01
CA GLY A 172 -14.87 -7.75 -2.25
C GLY A 172 -13.63 -7.91 -3.14
N LEU A 173 -12.43 -7.84 -2.58
CA LEU A 173 -11.17 -7.90 -3.32
C LEU A 173 -10.77 -9.35 -3.63
N PRO A 174 -10.20 -9.62 -4.81
CA PRO A 174 -9.53 -10.89 -5.10
C PRO A 174 -8.23 -10.99 -4.28
N VAL A 175 -7.79 -12.22 -3.99
CA VAL A 175 -6.55 -12.46 -3.23
C VAL A 175 -5.61 -13.36 -4.04
N ALA A 176 -4.34 -13.00 -4.11
CA ALA A 176 -3.28 -13.87 -4.64
C ALA A 176 -2.61 -14.63 -3.47
N ASP A 177 -2.94 -15.91 -3.33
CA ASP A 177 -2.43 -16.76 -2.25
C ASP A 177 -1.17 -17.49 -2.67
N THR A 178 -0.01 -16.99 -2.27
CA THR A 178 1.30 -17.61 -2.55
C THR A 178 1.70 -18.65 -1.50
N ILE A 179 0.99 -18.76 -0.37
CA ILE A 179 1.33 -19.70 0.71
C ILE A 179 1.13 -21.14 0.24
N VAL A 180 0.01 -21.42 -0.45
CA VAL A 180 -0.33 -22.76 -0.91
C VAL A 180 0.74 -23.32 -1.85
N PRO A 181 1.10 -22.66 -2.98
CA PRO A 181 2.12 -23.20 -3.89
C PRO A 181 3.51 -23.29 -3.23
N PHE A 182 3.88 -22.36 -2.33
CA PHE A 182 5.14 -22.46 -1.60
C PHE A 182 5.19 -23.62 -0.61
N SER A 183 4.06 -24.02 -0.02
CA SER A 183 4.02 -25.11 0.94
C SER A 183 4.41 -26.47 0.36
N LEU A 184 4.43 -26.60 -0.97
CA LEU A 184 4.80 -27.85 -1.66
C LEU A 184 6.28 -28.18 -1.53
N ASP A 185 7.16 -27.17 -1.55
CA ASP A 185 8.62 -27.35 -1.38
C ASP A 185 9.27 -26.00 -0.99
N TYR A 186 8.91 -25.52 0.20
CA TYR A 186 9.27 -24.17 0.68
C TYR A 186 10.76 -23.86 0.56
N ASP A 187 11.61 -24.82 0.97
CA ASP A 187 13.05 -24.61 1.04
C ASP A 187 13.71 -24.54 -0.37
N SER A 188 13.05 -25.01 -1.42
CA SER A 188 13.50 -24.83 -2.81
C SER A 188 13.17 -23.47 -3.41
N PHE A 189 12.29 -22.68 -2.77
CA PHE A 189 11.76 -21.44 -3.29
C PHE A 189 12.31 -20.21 -2.58
N THR A 190 13.16 -20.39 -1.56
CA THR A 190 13.82 -19.34 -0.79
C THR A 190 15.19 -19.79 -0.31
N ASP A 191 16.18 -18.90 -0.33
CA ASP A 191 17.54 -19.23 0.11
C ASP A 191 17.79 -18.83 1.57
N ASP A 192 17.06 -17.82 2.08
CA ASP A 192 17.15 -17.28 3.44
C ASP A 192 15.91 -17.58 4.32
N LYS A 193 14.97 -18.36 3.79
CA LYS A 193 13.67 -18.72 4.41
C LYS A 193 12.67 -17.58 4.57
N ILE A 194 12.90 -16.45 3.93
CA ILE A 194 12.03 -15.28 3.92
C ILE A 194 11.77 -14.83 2.48
N HIS A 195 12.84 -14.47 1.75
CA HIS A 195 12.72 -13.90 0.44
C HIS A 195 12.63 -14.97 -0.65
N PRO A 196 11.71 -14.84 -1.60
CA PRO A 196 11.63 -15.74 -2.74
C PRO A 196 12.95 -15.70 -3.56
N ASN A 197 13.51 -16.85 -3.88
CA ASN A 197 14.55 -16.93 -4.91
C ASN A 197 13.92 -16.90 -6.33
N ASN A 198 14.70 -17.06 -7.40
CA ASN A 198 14.16 -16.96 -8.75
C ASN A 198 12.96 -17.90 -9.01
N LYS A 199 12.95 -19.10 -8.44
CA LYS A 199 11.81 -20.03 -8.55
C LYS A 199 10.62 -19.53 -7.75
N GLY A 200 10.86 -18.99 -6.55
CA GLY A 200 9.85 -18.40 -5.71
C GLY A 200 9.21 -17.18 -6.39
N HIS A 201 10.00 -16.32 -7.02
CA HIS A 201 9.49 -15.19 -7.80
C HIS A 201 8.61 -15.63 -8.97
N GLN A 202 8.93 -16.76 -9.63
CA GLN A 202 8.06 -17.32 -10.66
C GLN A 202 6.70 -17.74 -10.07
N ILE A 203 6.67 -18.33 -8.87
CA ILE A 203 5.42 -18.69 -8.18
C ILE A 203 4.57 -17.46 -7.87
N TYR A 204 5.16 -16.37 -7.36
CA TYR A 204 4.45 -15.10 -7.14
C TYR A 204 3.84 -14.59 -8.46
N CYS A 205 4.65 -14.50 -9.51
CA CYS A 205 4.18 -14.10 -10.84
C CYS A 205 3.01 -14.97 -11.32
N ASP A 206 3.13 -16.29 -11.23
CA ASP A 206 2.11 -17.22 -11.72
C ASP A 206 0.82 -17.11 -10.93
N THR A 207 0.90 -17.03 -9.60
CA THR A 207 -0.25 -16.92 -8.71
C THR A 207 -1.03 -15.61 -8.96
N ILE A 208 -0.34 -14.48 -9.08
CA ILE A 208 -0.99 -13.18 -9.36
C ILE A 208 -1.59 -13.19 -10.77
N MET A 209 -0.86 -13.73 -11.75
CA MET A 209 -1.35 -13.83 -13.13
C MET A 209 -2.58 -14.72 -13.25
N ASP A 210 -2.63 -15.85 -12.53
CA ASP A 210 -3.80 -16.74 -12.53
C ASP A 210 -5.01 -16.08 -11.87
N THR A 211 -4.79 -15.28 -10.82
CA THR A 211 -5.84 -14.43 -10.23
C THR A 211 -6.38 -13.45 -11.26
N ILE A 212 -5.51 -12.73 -11.98
CA ILE A 212 -5.90 -11.78 -13.03
C ILE A 212 -6.68 -12.49 -14.15
N LYS A 213 -6.20 -13.61 -14.66
CA LYS A 213 -6.87 -14.37 -15.72
C LYS A 213 -8.28 -14.80 -15.33
N HIS A 214 -8.41 -15.36 -14.11
CA HIS A 214 -9.70 -15.78 -13.60
C HIS A 214 -10.73 -14.63 -13.57
N LEU A 215 -10.31 -13.43 -13.22
CA LEU A 215 -11.18 -12.25 -13.15
C LEU A 215 -11.52 -11.71 -14.54
N VAL A 216 -10.56 -11.69 -15.47
CA VAL A 216 -10.81 -11.32 -16.87
C VAL A 216 -11.81 -12.29 -17.52
N GLU A 217 -11.63 -13.61 -17.35
CA GLU A 217 -12.51 -14.64 -17.92
C GLU A 217 -13.94 -14.57 -17.36
N ASN A 218 -14.06 -14.29 -16.07
CA ASN A 218 -15.38 -14.21 -15.42
C ASN A 218 -16.04 -12.84 -15.54
N LYS A 219 -15.44 -11.90 -16.29
CA LYS A 219 -15.94 -10.52 -16.49
C LYS A 219 -16.33 -9.84 -15.17
N ARG A 220 -15.61 -10.15 -14.11
CA ARG A 220 -15.88 -9.58 -12.79
C ARG A 220 -15.39 -8.13 -12.83
N GLY A 221 -16.33 -7.20 -12.88
CA GLY A 221 -16.02 -5.78 -12.63
C GLY A 221 -15.64 -5.60 -11.18
N ASP A 222 -14.67 -4.72 -10.91
CA ASP A 222 -14.50 -4.20 -9.57
C ASP A 222 -15.77 -3.43 -9.23
N ASP A 223 -16.41 -3.78 -8.11
CA ASP A 223 -17.48 -2.97 -7.56
C ASP A 223 -16.83 -2.01 -6.55
N PRO A 224 -16.65 -0.75 -6.91
CA PRO A 224 -16.08 0.25 -6.00
C PRO A 224 -17.10 0.72 -4.97
N SER A 225 -18.09 -0.12 -4.64
CA SER A 225 -19.15 0.23 -3.70
C SER A 225 -18.56 0.87 -2.44
N ASP A 226 -19.28 1.84 -1.95
CA ASP A 226 -18.97 2.58 -0.70
C ASP A 226 -19.13 1.62 0.48
N VAL A 227 -18.10 0.80 0.71
CA VAL A 227 -18.09 -0.21 1.76
C VAL A 227 -17.71 0.48 3.06
N ALA A 228 -18.53 0.28 4.10
CA ALA A 228 -18.22 0.76 5.45
C ALA A 228 -16.85 0.21 5.92
N VAL A 229 -16.20 0.92 6.83
CA VAL A 229 -14.93 0.49 7.41
C VAL A 229 -15.08 -0.82 8.19
N LEU A 230 -14.05 -1.67 8.16
CA LEU A 230 -14.01 -2.86 9.00
C LEU A 230 -13.42 -2.54 10.38
N ASN A 231 -12.37 -1.71 10.44
CA ASN A 231 -11.78 -1.25 11.69
C ASN A 231 -12.31 0.13 12.05
N GLU A 232 -12.98 0.27 13.20
CA GLU A 232 -13.61 1.52 13.64
C GLU A 232 -12.61 2.70 13.69
N ASN A 233 -11.35 2.45 14.02
CA ASN A 233 -10.33 3.48 14.16
C ASN A 233 -9.65 3.88 12.84
N VAL A 234 -9.98 3.26 11.71
CA VAL A 234 -9.30 3.56 10.43
C VAL A 234 -9.57 5.00 9.95
N ALA A 235 -10.66 5.63 10.41
CA ALA A 235 -10.96 7.04 10.11
C ALA A 235 -9.87 8.02 10.60
N ILE A 236 -9.02 7.62 11.55
CA ILE A 236 -7.83 8.38 11.98
C ILE A 236 -6.93 8.71 10.76
N PHE A 237 -6.84 7.79 9.80
CA PHE A 237 -6.01 7.95 8.61
C PHE A 237 -6.65 8.79 7.50
N ASP A 238 -7.91 9.21 7.64
CA ASP A 238 -8.56 10.10 6.66
C ASP A 238 -7.96 11.51 6.74
N ARG A 239 -7.51 11.95 7.94
CA ARG A 239 -6.71 13.17 8.11
C ARG A 239 -5.24 12.81 8.08
N PHE A 240 -4.54 13.26 7.07
CA PHE A 240 -3.12 12.97 6.85
C PHE A 240 -2.39 14.25 6.40
N GLU A 241 -1.24 14.49 7.01
CA GLU A 241 -0.31 15.51 6.59
C GLU A 241 1.11 14.94 6.61
N PHE A 242 1.88 15.22 5.55
CA PHE A 242 3.31 14.96 5.52
C PHE A 242 4.04 16.28 5.63
N ILE A 243 4.81 16.45 6.71
CA ILE A 243 5.58 17.66 6.97
C ILE A 243 7.01 17.36 6.61
N GLU A 244 7.45 17.94 5.49
CA GLU A 244 8.78 17.71 4.93
C GLU A 244 9.89 18.29 5.80
N SER A 245 11.08 17.68 5.76
CA SER A 245 12.23 18.10 6.55
C SER A 245 12.66 19.54 6.29
N GLN A 246 12.39 20.09 5.10
CA GLN A 246 12.67 21.49 4.74
C GLN A 246 11.86 22.51 5.56
N GLN A 247 10.75 22.09 6.16
CA GLN A 247 9.92 22.95 7.04
C GLN A 247 10.52 23.05 8.46
N PHE A 248 11.49 22.21 8.78
CA PHE A 248 12.18 22.20 10.07
C PHE A 248 13.40 23.12 10.06
N ILE A 249 13.66 23.77 11.16
CA ILE A 249 14.92 24.48 11.40
C ILE A 249 15.97 23.44 11.80
N ARG A 250 16.99 23.26 10.96
CA ARG A 250 18.11 22.35 11.25
C ARG A 250 19.22 23.04 12.03
N ASN A 251 19.68 22.41 13.12
CA ASN A 251 20.85 22.79 13.86
C ASN A 251 21.71 21.54 14.12
N GLY A 252 22.72 21.32 13.29
CA GLY A 252 23.56 20.12 13.34
C GLY A 252 22.75 18.85 13.05
N ASN A 253 22.65 17.99 14.07
CA ASN A 253 21.89 16.74 14.02
C ASN A 253 20.44 16.87 14.55
N LYS A 254 20.00 18.07 14.88
CA LYS A 254 18.66 18.36 15.41
C LYS A 254 17.83 19.14 14.38
N PHE A 255 16.63 18.67 14.15
CA PHE A 255 15.58 19.35 13.38
C PHE A 255 14.48 19.78 14.35
N THR A 256 14.06 21.05 14.29
CA THR A 256 12.99 21.58 15.13
C THR A 256 11.93 22.23 14.26
N LEU A 257 10.68 21.89 14.50
CA LEU A 257 9.51 22.51 13.89
C LEU A 257 8.71 23.21 14.98
N ASP A 258 8.56 24.53 14.86
CA ASP A 258 7.64 25.30 15.69
C ASP A 258 6.23 25.10 15.13
N THR A 259 5.39 24.42 15.90
CA THR A 259 4.02 24.06 15.49
C THR A 259 3.15 23.78 16.70
N SER A 260 1.85 23.95 16.53
CA SER A 260 0.84 23.45 17.45
C SER A 260 -0.01 22.44 16.67
N LEU A 261 0.07 21.17 17.04
CA LEU A 261 -0.51 20.06 16.31
C LEU A 261 -0.98 18.96 17.26
N ASP A 262 -2.18 18.46 17.03
CA ASP A 262 -2.72 17.25 17.65
C ASP A 262 -2.80 16.15 16.59
N CYS A 263 -2.27 14.95 16.88
CA CYS A 263 -2.39 13.79 16.01
C CYS A 263 -2.54 12.51 16.84
N SER A 264 -3.20 11.53 16.28
CA SER A 264 -3.30 10.19 16.87
C SER A 264 -2.13 9.31 16.48
N VAL A 265 -1.57 9.55 15.29
CA VAL A 265 -0.44 8.78 14.73
C VAL A 265 0.65 9.74 14.32
N LEU A 266 1.83 9.55 14.88
CA LEU A 266 3.05 10.24 14.50
C LEU A 266 4.03 9.24 13.91
N GLY A 267 4.45 9.44 12.68
CA GLY A 267 5.47 8.66 11.99
C GLY A 267 6.67 9.50 11.62
N ILE A 268 7.83 8.87 11.50
CA ILE A 268 9.05 9.47 10.99
C ILE A 268 9.44 8.82 9.67
N TYR A 269 9.82 9.63 8.69
CA TYR A 269 10.38 9.20 7.42
C TYR A 269 11.88 9.49 7.41
N TYR A 270 12.65 8.44 7.35
CA TYR A 270 14.10 8.51 7.53
C TYR A 270 14.83 7.52 6.61
N ASN A 271 15.87 7.98 5.92
CA ASN A 271 16.80 7.14 5.16
C ASN A 271 18.00 6.80 6.04
N PHE A 272 18.06 5.55 6.49
CA PHE A 272 19.22 5.05 7.23
C PHE A 272 20.46 5.02 6.34
N ILE A 273 21.61 5.32 6.95
CA ILE A 273 22.94 5.10 6.37
C ILE A 273 23.57 3.86 7.00
N PRO A 274 24.60 3.23 6.38
CA PRO A 274 25.31 2.13 7.01
C PRO A 274 25.86 2.50 8.40
N GLY A 275 25.77 1.56 9.33
CA GLY A 275 26.20 1.72 10.73
C GLY A 275 25.04 1.93 11.70
N ASN A 276 25.39 2.21 12.94
CA ASN A 276 24.41 2.38 14.01
C ASN A 276 23.68 3.73 13.89
N ASN A 277 22.43 3.69 13.48
CA ASN A 277 21.56 4.86 13.36
C ASN A 277 20.69 4.99 14.60
N THR A 278 20.69 6.14 15.24
CA THR A 278 19.83 6.43 16.39
C THR A 278 19.04 7.70 16.16
N CYS A 279 17.79 7.71 16.61
CA CYS A 279 16.91 8.85 16.53
C CYS A 279 16.07 8.95 17.80
N ARG A 280 15.88 10.16 18.32
CA ARG A 280 14.97 10.45 19.42
C ARG A 280 14.10 11.66 19.09
N ILE A 281 12.95 11.72 19.73
CA ILE A 281 11.97 12.79 19.54
C ILE A 281 11.78 13.55 20.85
N GLU A 282 11.74 14.88 20.75
CA GLU A 282 11.35 15.78 21.84
C GLU A 282 10.08 16.55 21.43
N ILE A 283 9.11 16.63 22.33
CA ILE A 283 7.92 17.44 22.19
C ILE A 283 7.91 18.49 23.29
N ASP A 284 7.75 19.76 22.92
CA ASP A 284 7.79 20.91 23.83
C ASP A 284 9.03 20.90 24.76
N GLY A 285 10.18 20.51 24.19
CA GLY A 285 11.44 20.43 24.88
C GLY A 285 11.60 19.26 25.85
N LYS A 286 10.68 18.30 25.85
CA LYS A 286 10.73 17.09 26.68
C LYS A 286 10.89 15.87 25.83
N ALA A 287 11.71 14.92 26.29
CA ALA A 287 11.84 13.64 25.61
C ALA A 287 10.45 12.98 25.47
N PHE A 288 10.08 12.65 24.24
CA PHE A 288 8.87 11.89 23.95
C PHE A 288 9.10 10.43 24.33
N ALA A 289 8.11 9.81 24.98
CA ALA A 289 8.22 8.45 25.53
C ALA A 289 8.29 7.31 24.48
N ALA A 290 8.55 7.64 23.22
CA ALA A 290 8.85 6.64 22.20
C ALA A 290 10.20 5.97 22.53
N PRO A 291 10.35 4.67 22.25
CA PRO A 291 11.65 4.05 22.35
C PRO A 291 12.63 4.79 21.43
N GLU A 292 13.87 4.93 21.88
CA GLU A 292 14.93 5.37 21.00
C GLU A 292 14.96 4.45 19.79
N ILE A 293 14.83 5.03 18.59
CA ILE A 293 14.90 4.27 17.37
C ILE A 293 16.37 3.99 17.10
N SER A 294 16.75 2.72 17.14
CA SER A 294 18.13 2.29 16.92
C SER A 294 18.17 1.15 15.90
N PHE A 295 18.95 1.34 14.83
CA PHE A 295 19.18 0.35 13.80
C PHE A 295 20.64 0.31 13.41
N ASP A 296 21.15 -0.90 13.22
CA ASP A 296 22.51 -1.16 12.76
C ASP A 296 22.45 -1.96 11.47
N TYR A 297 22.62 -1.25 10.34
CA TYR A 297 22.59 -1.85 9.02
C TYR A 297 23.93 -1.65 8.32
N ASP A 298 24.30 -2.59 7.47
CA ASP A 298 25.46 -2.51 6.58
C ASP A 298 25.13 -1.90 5.20
N PHE A 299 23.89 -1.43 5.01
CA PHE A 299 23.40 -0.81 3.80
C PHE A 299 22.50 0.40 4.11
N SER A 300 22.29 1.24 3.11
CA SER A 300 21.35 2.36 3.19
C SER A 300 19.94 1.90 2.87
N GLN A 301 18.98 2.32 3.67
CA GLN A 301 17.57 1.96 3.46
C GLN A 301 16.63 3.06 3.96
N CYS A 302 15.52 3.23 3.24
CA CYS A 302 14.45 4.12 3.62
C CYS A 302 13.47 3.40 4.55
N HIS A 303 13.15 4.02 5.69
CA HIS A 303 12.10 3.56 6.58
C HIS A 303 11.10 4.66 6.90
N ILE A 304 9.84 4.26 7.00
CA ILE A 304 8.76 5.08 7.54
C ILE A 304 8.15 4.28 8.68
N MET A 305 8.26 4.78 9.88
CA MET A 305 7.85 4.05 11.07
C MET A 305 7.05 4.93 12.02
N VAL A 306 6.15 4.30 12.73
CA VAL A 306 5.38 4.94 13.79
C VAL A 306 6.26 5.11 15.01
N VAL A 307 6.17 6.26 15.66
CA VAL A 307 7.00 6.62 16.81
C VAL A 307 6.23 6.78 18.11
N ASN A 308 4.92 6.98 18.08
CA ASN A 308 4.13 7.00 19.31
C ASN A 308 3.71 5.58 19.76
N LYS A 309 3.55 5.40 21.07
CA LYS A 309 3.09 4.14 21.63
C LYS A 309 1.60 3.95 21.36
N TRP A 310 1.25 2.74 20.91
CA TRP A 310 -0.08 2.40 20.43
C TRP A 310 -1.06 1.90 21.49
N ASP A 311 -0.56 1.59 22.69
CA ASP A 311 -1.32 0.85 23.68
C ASP A 311 -2.64 1.51 24.09
N ASN A 312 -2.76 2.84 23.91
CA ASN A 312 -3.94 3.59 24.35
C ASN A 312 -4.49 4.58 23.32
N TRP A 313 -3.95 4.69 22.09
CA TRP A 313 -4.38 5.73 21.13
C TRP A 313 -4.37 7.15 21.72
N GLU A 314 -3.47 7.39 22.67
CA GLU A 314 -3.31 8.73 23.23
C GLU A 314 -2.84 9.68 22.14
N ALA A 315 -3.64 10.72 21.91
CA ALA A 315 -3.28 11.77 20.98
C ALA A 315 -1.92 12.37 21.36
N VAL A 316 -1.08 12.55 20.37
CA VAL A 316 0.17 13.30 20.50
C VAL A 316 -0.17 14.78 20.44
N ASN A 317 0.00 15.49 21.54
CA ASN A 317 -0.32 16.92 21.65
C ASN A 317 0.98 17.73 21.64
N ILE A 318 1.21 18.46 20.56
CA ILE A 318 2.35 19.37 20.37
C ILE A 318 1.82 20.79 20.55
N LYS A 319 2.30 21.51 21.56
CA LYS A 319 1.81 22.88 21.85
C LYS A 319 2.69 23.96 21.24
N ASN A 320 4.00 23.74 21.19
CA ASN A 320 4.95 24.74 20.73
C ASN A 320 5.90 24.22 19.66
N ASN A 321 6.49 23.02 19.87
CA ASN A 321 7.44 22.48 18.91
C ASN A 321 7.62 20.98 19.03
N ILE A 322 8.07 20.37 17.93
CA ILE A 322 8.61 19.02 17.90
C ILE A 322 10.05 19.06 17.39
N SER A 323 10.91 18.24 17.99
CA SER A 323 12.29 18.08 17.52
C SER A 323 12.61 16.62 17.26
N VAL A 324 13.32 16.36 16.16
CA VAL A 324 13.88 15.07 15.77
C VAL A 324 15.40 15.19 15.85
N ILE A 325 16.05 14.29 16.59
CA ILE A 325 17.48 14.39 16.92
C ILE A 325 18.16 13.07 16.57
N PHE A 326 19.18 13.12 15.73
CA PHE A 326 19.91 11.96 15.24
C PHE A 326 21.25 11.84 15.95
N GLY A 327 21.59 10.62 16.43
CA GLY A 327 22.88 10.35 17.07
C GLY A 327 23.27 11.36 18.14
N ASN A 328 24.48 11.21 18.70
CA ASN A 328 24.97 12.09 19.75
C ASN A 328 26.27 12.84 19.37
N ASP A 329 26.82 12.64 18.17
CA ASP A 329 28.13 13.09 17.74
C ASP A 329 28.21 13.49 16.27
N GLU A 330 29.40 13.52 15.67
CA GLU A 330 29.57 13.81 14.23
C GLU A 330 28.86 12.82 13.33
N ALA A 331 28.78 11.53 13.72
CA ALA A 331 27.99 10.54 12.97
C ALA A 331 26.49 10.91 12.93
N GLY A 332 25.97 11.51 13.98
CA GLY A 332 24.60 12.02 14.01
C GLY A 332 24.32 13.11 12.98
N LYS A 333 25.34 13.89 12.56
CA LYS A 333 25.15 14.88 11.50
C LYS A 333 24.94 14.23 10.12
N GLU A 334 25.69 13.19 9.83
CA GLU A 334 25.56 12.42 8.60
C GLU A 334 24.22 11.68 8.58
N GLN A 335 23.82 11.05 9.69
CA GLN A 335 22.51 10.43 9.85
C GLN A 335 21.38 11.44 9.60
N ALA A 336 21.52 12.66 10.12
CA ALA A 336 20.54 13.73 9.97
C ALA A 336 20.23 14.09 8.49
N ASP A 337 21.16 13.85 7.57
CA ASP A 337 20.94 14.06 6.14
C ASP A 337 19.90 13.10 5.54
N GLY A 338 19.65 11.96 6.21
CA GLY A 338 18.61 11.01 5.83
C GLY A 338 17.18 11.39 6.22
N PHE A 339 17.00 12.43 7.04
CA PHE A 339 15.66 12.82 7.50
C PHE A 339 14.83 13.44 6.39
N ALA A 340 13.71 12.82 6.05
CA ALA A 340 12.80 13.29 5.02
C ALA A 340 11.60 14.08 5.58
N GLY A 341 11.15 13.78 6.81
CA GLY A 341 10.03 14.46 7.42
C GLY A 341 9.27 13.62 8.43
N ILE A 342 8.12 14.11 8.85
CA ILE A 342 7.17 13.40 9.70
C ILE A 342 5.83 13.24 9.00
N ALA A 343 5.17 12.12 9.27
CA ALA A 343 3.81 11.83 8.82
C ALA A 343 2.88 11.85 10.03
N VAL A 344 1.83 12.64 9.97
CA VAL A 344 0.84 12.78 11.05
C VAL A 344 -0.55 12.40 10.56
N SER A 345 -1.33 11.74 11.41
CA SER A 345 -2.72 11.38 11.14
C SER A 345 -3.58 11.50 12.40
N GLY A 346 -4.87 11.86 12.23
CA GLY A 346 -5.84 11.95 13.30
C GLY A 346 -6.27 13.34 13.72
#